data_2c3cebca08e772007511d6fb3834828a
#
_entry.id   2c3cebca08e772007511d6fb3834828a
#
_cell.length_a   1.000
_cell.length_b   1.000
_cell.length_c   1.000
_cell.angle_alpha   90.00
_cell.angle_beta   90.00
_cell.angle_gamma   90.00
#
_symmetry.space_group_name_H-M   'P 1'
#
loop_
_entity.id
_entity.type
_entity.pdbx_description
1 polymer ?
#
loop_
_entity_poly.entity_id
_entity_poly.type
_entity_poly.pdbx_seq_one_letter_code
_entity_poly.pdbx_strand_id
1 'polypeptide(L)'
;MTKFAQKTIYQVYPKSFYDTTGDGTGDIPGITAKLDYLQELGIEMIWLNPFYPSPQNDNGYDIADYTAVDPLFGAMDDVTTLIKEAKKRNIGIMIDLVLNHTSTEHPWFKKALAGDPFYRDFYYFRQAKVDGSPPTNWVSKFGGNAWEKLPGSSEYYLHLYDVTQADLDWANPNVREALFDVVNFWIDKGVEGFRLDVLNVIAKPKFLEDDFEGDGRRFYTDGPGIHAYLKELHERTFGDKAIITVGEMSSTDIDNCIRYSNPDEKELSMVFHFHHLKVDYPDGEKWRLADVNFENLKSIFHTWQVAMSEENGWDALFWNNHDQPRALGRFASDKPEHYYHSATLLGATIHFMRGTPFVYMGEEIGMMNPKFPTIDDYVDVETLNHFDILQKNGLSEQEVMEIIKERSRDNSRTPMQWDDSQNAGFTTGTPWLKVADNANEINVQTALSNKTSIFYFYQKLIALRKEHPVIQTGDYTPYLTEEDSIFAYKRSNETTSLLSIHHFGSEKKKIQLPTEFLNAEVLLSNYERQRISSELELAPYETLTLMQMKKA
;
A
#
# COMPACT_ATOMS: atom_id res chain seq x y z
N MET A 1 -24.00 -5.59 -6.06
CA MET A 1 -23.04 -5.42 -4.94
C MET A 1 -21.66 -5.83 -5.41
N THR A 2 -20.71 -4.97 -5.27
CA THR A 2 -19.31 -5.24 -5.61
C THR A 2 -18.76 -6.33 -4.69
N LYS A 3 -18.31 -7.44 -5.26
CA LYS A 3 -17.84 -8.64 -4.52
C LYS A 3 -16.65 -8.37 -3.59
N PHE A 4 -15.99 -7.20 -3.73
CA PHE A 4 -14.85 -6.79 -2.91
C PHE A 4 -15.22 -5.88 -1.71
N ALA A 5 -16.43 -5.34 -1.64
CA ALA A 5 -16.85 -4.42 -0.58
C ALA A 5 -16.83 -5.05 0.83
N GLN A 6 -17.07 -6.36 0.92
CA GLN A 6 -17.02 -7.10 2.18
C GLN A 6 -15.61 -7.59 2.56
N LYS A 7 -14.66 -7.59 1.61
CA LYS A 7 -13.34 -8.19 1.80
C LYS A 7 -12.42 -7.28 2.62
N THR A 8 -11.50 -7.94 3.32
CA THR A 8 -10.27 -7.35 3.83
C THR A 8 -9.10 -8.04 3.15
N ILE A 9 -8.18 -7.28 2.59
CA ILE A 9 -7.03 -7.78 1.85
C ILE A 9 -5.79 -7.67 2.76
N TYR A 10 -5.02 -8.75 2.86
CA TYR A 10 -3.80 -8.79 3.66
C TYR A 10 -2.59 -8.72 2.73
N GLN A 11 -1.74 -7.72 2.91
CA GLN A 11 -0.52 -7.58 2.12
C GLN A 11 0.61 -8.39 2.75
N VAL A 12 1.21 -9.26 1.97
CA VAL A 12 2.41 -10.03 2.30
C VAL A 12 3.58 -9.51 1.49
N TYR A 13 4.66 -9.11 2.18
CA TYR A 13 5.98 -8.87 1.60
C TYR A 13 6.76 -10.19 1.66
N PRO A 14 6.83 -10.98 0.57
CA PRO A 14 7.31 -12.37 0.62
C PRO A 14 8.67 -12.51 1.27
N LYS A 15 9.60 -11.62 0.93
CA LYS A 15 10.99 -11.60 1.41
C LYS A 15 11.12 -11.58 2.93
N SER A 16 10.10 -11.07 3.63
CA SER A 16 10.09 -10.86 5.10
C SER A 16 8.99 -11.62 5.83
N PHE A 17 8.25 -12.52 5.17
CA PHE A 17 7.11 -13.15 5.81
C PHE A 17 7.47 -14.41 6.60
N TYR A 18 8.01 -15.43 5.95
CA TYR A 18 8.48 -16.66 6.61
C TYR A 18 9.44 -17.42 5.70
N ASP A 19 10.59 -17.81 6.21
CA ASP A 19 11.64 -18.53 5.49
C ASP A 19 11.59 -20.02 5.86
N THR A 20 11.39 -20.89 4.85
CA THR A 20 11.38 -22.36 5.03
C THR A 20 12.70 -23.02 4.67
N THR A 21 13.59 -22.31 3.97
CA THR A 21 14.87 -22.85 3.49
C THR A 21 16.03 -22.60 4.46
N GLY A 22 15.92 -21.60 5.32
CA GLY A 22 16.96 -21.18 6.25
C GLY A 22 18.04 -20.33 5.61
N ASP A 23 17.78 -19.74 4.44
CA ASP A 23 18.74 -18.86 3.76
C ASP A 23 18.64 -17.38 4.21
N GLY A 24 17.66 -17.07 5.03
CA GLY A 24 17.42 -15.73 5.59
C GLY A 24 16.41 -14.91 4.81
N THR A 25 15.83 -15.43 3.77
CA THR A 25 14.82 -14.78 2.92
C THR A 25 13.51 -15.56 2.97
N GLY A 26 12.41 -14.85 3.18
CA GLY A 26 11.09 -15.46 3.14
C GLY A 26 10.73 -15.99 1.75
N ASP A 27 9.90 -17.02 1.70
CA ASP A 27 9.59 -17.74 0.47
C ASP A 27 8.08 -18.05 0.32
N ILE A 28 7.68 -18.51 -0.87
CA ILE A 28 6.27 -18.87 -1.17
C ILE A 28 5.81 -20.10 -0.38
N PRO A 29 6.62 -21.17 -0.20
CA PRO A 29 6.28 -22.23 0.74
C PRO A 29 6.01 -21.73 2.16
N GLY A 30 6.74 -20.71 2.62
CA GLY A 30 6.53 -20.06 3.91
C GLY A 30 5.18 -19.36 4.02
N ILE A 31 4.75 -18.70 2.96
CA ILE A 31 3.40 -18.11 2.91
C ILE A 31 2.34 -19.22 2.98
N THR A 32 2.54 -20.31 2.23
CA THR A 32 1.65 -21.48 2.26
C THR A 32 1.55 -22.08 3.66
N ALA A 33 2.67 -22.18 4.39
CA ALA A 33 2.70 -22.70 5.76
C ALA A 33 1.93 -21.83 6.78
N LYS A 34 1.73 -20.55 6.48
CA LYS A 34 1.05 -19.58 7.37
C LYS A 34 -0.40 -19.27 6.95
N LEU A 35 -0.97 -19.98 5.99
CA LEU A 35 -2.35 -19.76 5.53
C LEU A 35 -3.40 -19.99 6.63
N ASP A 36 -3.18 -20.90 7.57
CA ASP A 36 -4.11 -21.15 8.69
C ASP A 36 -4.17 -19.93 9.63
N TYR A 37 -3.04 -19.26 9.88
CA TYR A 37 -2.98 -18.01 10.63
C TYR A 37 -3.81 -16.91 9.95
N LEU A 38 -3.67 -16.73 8.63
CA LEU A 38 -4.43 -15.74 7.87
C LEU A 38 -5.92 -16.07 7.80
N GLN A 39 -6.25 -17.36 7.73
CA GLN A 39 -7.65 -17.83 7.83
C GLN A 39 -8.23 -17.54 9.22
N GLU A 40 -7.48 -17.76 10.31
CA GLU A 40 -7.91 -17.45 11.68
C GLU A 40 -8.15 -15.94 11.86
N LEU A 41 -7.30 -15.09 11.28
CA LEU A 41 -7.52 -13.64 11.25
C LEU A 41 -8.81 -13.25 10.51
N GLY A 42 -9.26 -14.09 9.57
CA GLY A 42 -10.48 -13.87 8.79
C GLY A 42 -10.25 -13.26 7.41
N ILE A 43 -9.02 -13.27 6.91
CA ILE A 43 -8.62 -12.72 5.60
C ILE A 43 -9.27 -13.52 4.46
N GLU A 44 -9.68 -12.81 3.41
CA GLU A 44 -10.32 -13.41 2.22
C GLU A 44 -9.50 -13.23 0.93
N MET A 45 -8.44 -12.42 0.97
CA MET A 45 -7.52 -12.23 -0.14
C MET A 45 -6.15 -11.83 0.39
N ILE A 46 -5.10 -12.39 -0.20
CA ILE A 46 -3.71 -12.04 0.08
C ILE A 46 -3.17 -11.29 -1.14
N TRP A 47 -2.58 -10.11 -0.93
CA TRP A 47 -1.78 -9.41 -1.92
C TRP A 47 -0.31 -9.72 -1.70
N LEU A 48 0.34 -10.31 -2.71
CA LEU A 48 1.77 -10.62 -2.74
C LEU A 48 2.54 -9.52 -3.48
N ASN A 49 3.56 -8.94 -2.84
CA ASN A 49 4.53 -8.11 -3.53
C ASN A 49 5.33 -8.96 -4.54
N PRO A 50 6.07 -8.33 -5.48
CA PRO A 50 6.72 -9.05 -6.57
C PRO A 50 7.60 -10.20 -6.11
N PHE A 51 7.43 -11.35 -6.76
CA PHE A 51 8.21 -12.58 -6.56
C PHE A 51 8.83 -13.10 -7.87
N TYR A 52 8.85 -12.26 -8.88
CA TYR A 52 9.41 -12.54 -10.21
C TYR A 52 10.94 -12.47 -10.20
N PRO A 53 11.62 -13.12 -11.18
CA PRO A 53 13.06 -12.92 -11.36
C PRO A 53 13.42 -11.44 -11.46
N SER A 54 14.32 -11.02 -10.59
CA SER A 54 14.73 -9.62 -10.44
C SER A 54 16.17 -9.54 -9.94
N PRO A 55 16.98 -8.58 -10.43
CA PRO A 55 18.27 -8.24 -9.82
C PRO A 55 18.16 -7.70 -8.38
N GLN A 56 16.94 -7.42 -7.89
CA GLN A 56 16.67 -6.92 -6.55
C GLN A 56 17.22 -5.52 -6.25
N ASN A 57 17.48 -4.70 -7.26
CA ASN A 57 17.94 -3.32 -7.08
C ASN A 57 16.86 -2.45 -6.41
N ASP A 58 15.58 -2.71 -6.72
CA ASP A 58 14.43 -2.14 -6.04
C ASP A 58 13.57 -3.25 -5.42
N ASN A 59 14.21 -4.21 -4.76
CA ASN A 59 13.56 -5.29 -4.00
C ASN A 59 12.42 -6.00 -4.73
N GLY A 60 12.60 -6.30 -6.03
CA GLY A 60 11.66 -7.06 -6.85
C GLY A 60 10.84 -6.22 -7.83
N TYR A 61 10.78 -4.89 -7.68
CA TYR A 61 10.08 -4.01 -8.61
C TYR A 61 10.85 -3.75 -9.92
N ASP A 62 12.10 -4.16 -10.01
CA ASP A 62 12.92 -4.24 -11.22
C ASP A 62 12.79 -5.64 -11.85
N ILE A 63 11.64 -5.91 -12.52
CA ILE A 63 11.28 -7.24 -13.02
C ILE A 63 12.06 -7.61 -14.28
N ALA A 64 12.74 -8.77 -14.26
CA ALA A 64 13.48 -9.32 -15.39
C ALA A 64 12.70 -10.39 -16.19
N ASP A 65 11.67 -11.02 -15.61
CA ASP A 65 10.77 -11.95 -16.30
C ASP A 65 9.41 -11.97 -15.57
N TYR A 66 8.34 -11.55 -16.25
CA TYR A 66 7.00 -11.47 -15.68
C TYR A 66 6.30 -12.82 -15.51
N THR A 67 6.76 -13.88 -16.16
CA THR A 67 6.06 -15.17 -16.25
C THR A 67 6.79 -16.31 -15.54
N ALA A 68 7.85 -15.98 -14.82
CA ALA A 68 8.63 -16.90 -13.99
C ALA A 68 8.57 -16.51 -12.51
N VAL A 69 9.04 -17.40 -11.66
CA VAL A 69 9.23 -17.19 -10.23
C VAL A 69 10.72 -17.10 -9.95
N ASP A 70 11.14 -16.09 -9.18
CA ASP A 70 12.53 -15.99 -8.76
C ASP A 70 12.90 -17.19 -7.86
N PRO A 71 14.00 -17.90 -8.16
CA PRO A 71 14.48 -18.99 -7.31
C PRO A 71 14.68 -18.61 -5.84
N LEU A 72 14.85 -17.32 -5.55
CA LEU A 72 14.91 -16.80 -4.19
C LEU A 72 13.61 -17.06 -3.40
N PHE A 73 12.46 -17.06 -4.08
CA PHE A 73 11.15 -17.25 -3.48
C PHE A 73 10.55 -18.64 -3.69
N GLY A 74 11.17 -19.47 -4.55
CA GLY A 74 10.68 -20.80 -4.88
C GLY A 74 10.53 -21.05 -6.38
N ALA A 75 9.55 -21.85 -6.75
CA ALA A 75 9.28 -22.24 -8.12
C ALA A 75 7.80 -22.01 -8.50
N MET A 76 7.45 -22.14 -9.79
CA MET A 76 6.07 -22.03 -10.28
C MET A 76 5.12 -23.04 -9.61
N ASP A 77 5.63 -24.23 -9.26
CA ASP A 77 4.84 -25.25 -8.56
C ASP A 77 4.48 -24.81 -7.13
N ASP A 78 5.33 -24.02 -6.49
CA ASP A 78 5.04 -23.44 -5.15
C ASP A 78 3.94 -22.40 -5.24
N VAL A 79 3.94 -21.52 -6.26
CA VAL A 79 2.85 -20.56 -6.52
C VAL A 79 1.53 -21.30 -6.79
N THR A 80 1.58 -22.33 -7.64
CA THR A 80 0.40 -23.15 -7.95
C THR A 80 -0.15 -23.82 -6.68
N THR A 81 0.74 -24.31 -5.82
CA THR A 81 0.40 -24.91 -4.53
C THR A 81 -0.22 -23.87 -3.59
N LEU A 82 0.38 -22.67 -3.48
CA LEU A 82 -0.17 -21.57 -2.67
C LEU A 82 -1.59 -21.20 -3.12
N ILE A 83 -1.83 -21.00 -4.41
CA ILE A 83 -3.16 -20.68 -4.96
C ILE A 83 -4.16 -21.78 -4.59
N LYS A 84 -3.80 -23.04 -4.76
CA LYS A 84 -4.66 -24.19 -4.44
C LYS A 84 -4.98 -24.28 -2.94
N GLU A 85 -3.98 -24.12 -2.07
CA GLU A 85 -4.15 -24.21 -0.62
C GLU A 85 -4.90 -23.00 -0.04
N ALA A 86 -4.67 -21.80 -0.59
CA ALA A 86 -5.43 -20.60 -0.24
C ALA A 86 -6.91 -20.74 -0.62
N LYS A 87 -7.19 -21.27 -1.81
CA LYS A 87 -8.57 -21.50 -2.29
C LYS A 87 -9.35 -22.47 -1.39
N LYS A 88 -8.71 -23.52 -0.82
CA LYS A 88 -9.35 -24.41 0.14
C LYS A 88 -9.82 -23.70 1.42
N ARG A 89 -9.19 -22.57 1.73
CA ARG A 89 -9.47 -21.69 2.88
C ARG A 89 -10.36 -20.51 2.54
N ASN A 90 -10.90 -20.45 1.30
CA ASN A 90 -11.63 -19.32 0.74
C ASN A 90 -10.81 -18.01 0.71
N ILE A 91 -9.51 -18.13 0.52
CA ILE A 91 -8.58 -17.00 0.38
C ILE A 91 -8.17 -16.91 -1.10
N GLY A 92 -8.45 -15.77 -1.74
CA GLY A 92 -7.97 -15.44 -3.08
C GLY A 92 -6.52 -14.97 -3.07
N ILE A 93 -5.83 -15.09 -4.18
CA ILE A 93 -4.48 -14.56 -4.37
C ILE A 93 -4.53 -13.38 -5.33
N MET A 94 -4.03 -12.23 -4.88
CA MET A 94 -3.75 -11.03 -5.65
C MET A 94 -2.22 -10.91 -5.78
N ILE A 95 -1.73 -10.61 -6.97
CA ILE A 95 -0.30 -10.40 -7.22
C ILE A 95 -0.02 -8.98 -7.67
N ASP A 96 1.20 -8.54 -7.44
CA ASP A 96 1.69 -7.24 -7.89
C ASP A 96 2.12 -7.30 -9.36
N LEU A 97 1.75 -6.33 -10.18
CA LEU A 97 2.19 -6.19 -11.55
C LEU A 97 2.77 -4.80 -11.79
N VAL A 98 4.03 -4.75 -12.18
CA VAL A 98 4.75 -3.54 -12.53
C VAL A 98 4.67 -3.34 -14.04
N LEU A 99 3.73 -2.50 -14.50
CA LEU A 99 3.46 -2.34 -15.93
C LEU A 99 4.07 -1.04 -16.52
N ASN A 100 4.63 -0.17 -15.67
CA ASN A 100 5.27 1.07 -16.13
C ASN A 100 6.66 0.85 -16.73
N HIS A 101 7.43 -0.11 -16.22
CA HIS A 101 8.83 -0.32 -16.56
C HIS A 101 9.23 -1.79 -16.45
N THR A 102 10.38 -2.13 -16.99
CA THR A 102 11.06 -3.42 -16.77
C THR A 102 12.43 -3.19 -16.15
N SER A 103 13.01 -4.22 -15.56
CA SER A 103 14.46 -4.23 -15.31
C SER A 103 15.25 -4.02 -16.60
N THR A 104 16.41 -3.38 -16.51
CA THR A 104 17.39 -3.35 -17.59
C THR A 104 17.95 -4.75 -17.91
N GLU A 105 17.76 -5.71 -17.00
CA GLU A 105 18.07 -7.13 -17.20
C GLU A 105 16.98 -7.91 -17.96
N HIS A 106 15.80 -7.31 -18.20
CA HIS A 106 14.71 -7.93 -18.93
C HIS A 106 15.12 -8.24 -20.38
N PRO A 107 14.76 -9.43 -20.94
CA PRO A 107 15.09 -9.80 -22.33
C PRO A 107 14.67 -8.76 -23.38
N TRP A 108 13.56 -8.05 -23.17
CA TRP A 108 13.13 -6.99 -24.08
C TRP A 108 14.15 -5.84 -24.13
N PHE A 109 14.60 -5.36 -22.97
CA PHE A 109 15.57 -4.28 -22.90
C PHE A 109 16.94 -4.68 -23.47
N LYS A 110 17.41 -5.90 -23.15
CA LYS A 110 18.66 -6.44 -23.72
C LYS A 110 18.62 -6.52 -25.24
N LYS A 111 17.50 -6.98 -25.81
CA LYS A 111 17.32 -7.01 -27.27
C LYS A 111 17.25 -5.58 -27.85
N ALA A 112 16.62 -4.64 -27.16
CA ALA A 112 16.60 -3.23 -27.54
C ALA A 112 18.02 -2.65 -27.61
N LEU A 113 18.85 -2.93 -26.60
CA LEU A 113 20.28 -2.53 -26.60
C LEU A 113 21.10 -3.20 -27.68
N ALA A 114 20.77 -4.45 -28.03
CA ALA A 114 21.41 -5.18 -29.13
C ALA A 114 21.02 -4.66 -30.53
N GLY A 115 20.11 -3.66 -30.60
CA GLY A 115 19.70 -3.01 -31.85
C GLY A 115 18.51 -3.67 -32.54
N ASP A 116 17.76 -4.56 -31.87
CA ASP A 116 16.50 -5.11 -32.39
C ASP A 116 15.45 -3.98 -32.48
N PRO A 117 15.01 -3.61 -33.70
CA PRO A 117 14.12 -2.45 -33.87
C PRO A 117 12.76 -2.65 -33.24
N PHE A 118 12.24 -3.90 -33.16
CA PHE A 118 10.95 -4.20 -32.56
C PHE A 118 10.98 -3.92 -31.05
N TYR A 119 12.00 -4.39 -30.33
CA TYR A 119 12.12 -4.17 -28.90
C TYR A 119 12.64 -2.78 -28.55
N ARG A 120 13.33 -2.11 -29.49
CA ARG A 120 13.76 -0.74 -29.28
C ARG A 120 12.57 0.22 -29.13
N ASP A 121 11.49 -0.03 -29.87
CA ASP A 121 10.25 0.73 -29.80
C ASP A 121 9.42 0.42 -28.53
N PHE A 122 9.88 -0.52 -27.68
CA PHE A 122 9.24 -0.79 -26.39
C PHE A 122 9.57 0.26 -25.33
N TYR A 123 10.67 1.01 -25.50
CA TYR A 123 11.22 1.93 -24.51
C TYR A 123 11.43 3.33 -25.06
N TYR A 124 11.55 4.30 -24.18
CA TYR A 124 11.85 5.67 -24.56
C TYR A 124 13.36 5.89 -24.74
N PHE A 125 13.87 5.69 -25.93
CA PHE A 125 15.23 6.09 -26.30
C PHE A 125 15.19 7.45 -27.00
N ARG A 126 16.02 8.42 -26.56
CA ARG A 126 16.09 9.78 -27.14
C ARG A 126 17.54 10.25 -27.22
N GLN A 127 17.81 11.05 -28.26
CA GLN A 127 19.13 11.69 -28.42
C GLN A 127 19.33 12.78 -27.38
N ALA A 128 20.57 12.96 -26.94
CA ALA A 128 20.99 14.14 -26.17
C ALA A 128 20.59 15.45 -26.88
N LYS A 129 20.40 16.51 -26.11
CA LYS A 129 20.31 17.85 -26.65
C LYS A 129 21.63 18.24 -27.35
N VAL A 130 21.62 19.36 -28.11
CA VAL A 130 22.79 19.83 -28.86
C VAL A 130 24.02 20.07 -27.98
N ASP A 131 23.80 20.46 -26.74
CA ASP A 131 24.84 20.65 -25.72
C ASP A 131 25.29 19.37 -25.00
N GLY A 132 24.72 18.23 -25.37
CA GLY A 132 25.01 16.92 -24.77
C GLY A 132 24.23 16.63 -23.48
N SER A 133 23.39 17.55 -23.04
CA SER A 133 22.52 17.34 -21.87
C SER A 133 21.39 16.32 -22.15
N PRO A 134 20.76 15.75 -21.08
CA PRO A 134 19.64 14.81 -21.23
C PRO A 134 18.48 15.37 -22.05
N PRO A 135 17.64 14.51 -22.65
CA PRO A 135 16.50 14.89 -23.49
C PRO A 135 15.52 15.85 -22.83
N THR A 136 15.27 15.67 -21.54
CA THR A 136 14.51 16.62 -20.69
C THR A 136 15.18 16.78 -19.33
N ASN A 137 14.73 17.77 -18.56
CA ASN A 137 15.18 18.04 -17.20
C ASN A 137 14.39 17.27 -16.13
N TRP A 138 13.68 16.22 -16.51
CA TRP A 138 12.86 15.45 -15.57
C TRP A 138 13.71 14.79 -14.49
N VAL A 139 13.13 14.71 -13.29
CA VAL A 139 13.78 14.13 -12.09
C VAL A 139 13.17 12.77 -11.79
N SER A 140 14.03 11.80 -11.51
CA SER A 140 13.63 10.47 -11.04
C SER A 140 12.92 10.54 -9.68
N LYS A 141 11.96 9.66 -9.44
CA LYS A 141 11.27 9.53 -8.15
C LYS A 141 12.23 9.14 -7.00
N PHE A 142 13.35 8.49 -7.33
CA PHE A 142 14.38 8.11 -6.37
C PHE A 142 15.56 9.08 -6.33
N GLY A 143 15.40 10.24 -6.96
CA GLY A 143 16.41 11.30 -7.01
C GLY A 143 17.31 11.22 -8.25
N GLY A 144 17.91 12.36 -8.62
CA GLY A 144 18.73 12.47 -9.82
C GLY A 144 17.92 12.66 -11.09
N ASN A 145 18.60 12.55 -12.25
CA ASN A 145 17.96 12.73 -13.56
C ASN A 145 17.13 11.49 -13.92
N ALA A 146 16.01 11.68 -14.62
CA ALA A 146 15.17 10.59 -15.13
C ALA A 146 15.67 9.97 -16.44
N TRP A 147 16.83 10.40 -16.94
CA TRP A 147 17.44 9.91 -18.15
C TRP A 147 18.84 9.37 -17.88
N GLU A 148 19.09 8.13 -18.27
CA GLU A 148 20.42 7.51 -18.20
C GLU A 148 21.04 7.40 -19.58
N LYS A 149 22.31 7.80 -19.68
CA LYS A 149 23.06 7.82 -20.94
C LYS A 149 23.56 6.42 -21.29
N LEU A 150 23.30 5.98 -22.53
CA LEU A 150 23.85 4.71 -23.00
C LEU A 150 25.38 4.80 -23.18
N PRO A 151 26.13 3.80 -22.69
CA PRO A 151 27.58 3.79 -22.83
C PRO A 151 28.03 3.91 -24.30
N GLY A 152 28.95 4.84 -24.57
CA GLY A 152 29.51 5.05 -25.93
C GLY A 152 28.54 5.67 -26.95
N SER A 153 27.39 6.17 -26.52
CA SER A 153 26.35 6.77 -27.37
C SER A 153 26.01 8.20 -26.94
N SER A 154 25.32 8.93 -27.81
CA SER A 154 24.63 10.19 -27.47
C SER A 154 23.17 9.98 -27.09
N GLU A 155 22.72 8.76 -27.01
CA GLU A 155 21.34 8.43 -26.63
C GLU A 155 21.21 8.19 -25.13
N TYR A 156 19.97 8.43 -24.65
CA TYR A 156 19.51 8.19 -23.31
C TYR A 156 18.26 7.33 -23.34
N TYR A 157 18.02 6.56 -22.26
CA TYR A 157 16.71 5.94 -22.00
C TYR A 157 16.05 6.57 -20.77
N LEU A 158 14.72 6.57 -20.76
CA LEU A 158 13.91 7.09 -19.65
C LEU A 158 13.80 6.08 -18.52
N HIS A 159 13.96 6.53 -17.28
CA HIS A 159 13.66 5.80 -16.06
C HIS A 159 13.06 6.75 -15.02
N LEU A 160 11.76 6.63 -14.76
CA LEU A 160 11.10 7.47 -13.74
C LEU A 160 11.45 7.05 -12.31
N TYR A 161 11.98 5.84 -12.13
CA TYR A 161 12.40 5.25 -10.85
C TYR A 161 13.91 5.00 -10.83
N ASP A 162 14.35 3.83 -10.41
CA ASP A 162 15.79 3.53 -10.42
C ASP A 162 16.35 3.48 -11.84
N VAL A 163 17.66 3.77 -11.98
CA VAL A 163 18.37 3.69 -13.26
C VAL A 163 18.26 2.32 -13.92
N THR A 164 18.03 1.27 -13.14
CA THR A 164 17.84 -0.10 -13.60
C THR A 164 16.40 -0.45 -13.99
N GLN A 165 15.49 0.52 -13.99
CA GLN A 165 14.06 0.36 -14.29
C GLN A 165 13.65 1.18 -15.51
N ALA A 166 13.83 0.63 -16.72
CA ALA A 166 13.57 1.31 -17.99
C ALA A 166 12.06 1.43 -18.28
N ASP A 167 11.56 2.64 -18.52
CA ASP A 167 10.14 2.93 -18.77
C ASP A 167 9.65 2.39 -20.13
N LEU A 168 8.51 1.71 -20.10
CA LEU A 168 7.83 1.16 -21.27
C LEU A 168 6.98 2.21 -21.99
N ASP A 169 6.98 2.19 -23.33
CA ASP A 169 6.15 3.05 -24.17
C ASP A 169 4.75 2.45 -24.40
N TRP A 170 3.80 2.81 -23.56
CA TRP A 170 2.41 2.35 -23.67
C TRP A 170 1.68 2.89 -24.93
N ALA A 171 2.20 3.89 -25.61
CA ALA A 171 1.65 4.31 -26.90
C ALA A 171 1.88 3.24 -27.99
N ASN A 172 2.91 2.38 -27.81
CA ASN A 172 3.16 1.26 -28.70
C ASN A 172 2.18 0.10 -28.43
N PRO A 173 1.33 -0.29 -29.41
CA PRO A 173 0.39 -1.39 -29.24
C PRO A 173 1.05 -2.75 -28.96
N ASN A 174 2.28 -2.98 -29.46
CA ASN A 174 3.00 -4.23 -29.18
C ASN A 174 3.42 -4.33 -27.71
N VAL A 175 3.71 -3.22 -27.04
CA VAL A 175 3.96 -3.18 -25.60
C VAL A 175 2.69 -3.59 -24.84
N ARG A 176 1.54 -3.00 -25.21
CA ARG A 176 0.26 -3.33 -24.57
C ARG A 176 -0.10 -4.79 -24.74
N GLU A 177 0.01 -5.35 -25.97
CA GLU A 177 -0.25 -6.78 -26.21
C GLU A 177 0.65 -7.68 -25.35
N ALA A 178 1.95 -7.40 -25.31
CA ALA A 178 2.88 -8.19 -24.49
C ALA A 178 2.54 -8.14 -22.99
N LEU A 179 2.08 -6.99 -22.48
CA LEU A 179 1.64 -6.85 -21.09
C LEU A 179 0.28 -7.52 -20.84
N PHE A 180 -0.64 -7.50 -21.81
CA PHE A 180 -1.91 -8.23 -21.71
C PHE A 180 -1.70 -9.75 -21.67
N ASP A 181 -0.73 -10.26 -22.42
CA ASP A 181 -0.34 -11.67 -22.36
C ASP A 181 0.18 -12.04 -20.96
N VAL A 182 0.95 -11.19 -20.31
CA VAL A 182 1.40 -11.38 -18.92
C VAL A 182 0.21 -11.47 -17.96
N VAL A 183 -0.74 -10.53 -18.05
CA VAL A 183 -1.93 -10.54 -17.19
C VAL A 183 -2.75 -11.82 -17.39
N ASN A 184 -3.00 -12.20 -18.65
CA ASN A 184 -3.75 -13.40 -18.98
C ASN A 184 -3.04 -14.68 -18.53
N PHE A 185 -1.71 -14.74 -18.62
CA PHE A 185 -0.91 -15.85 -18.09
C PHE A 185 -1.20 -16.10 -16.60
N TRP A 186 -1.24 -15.05 -15.78
CA TRP A 186 -1.50 -15.19 -14.36
C TRP A 186 -2.96 -15.48 -14.03
N ILE A 187 -3.91 -14.95 -14.81
CA ILE A 187 -5.33 -15.33 -14.72
C ILE A 187 -5.50 -16.83 -14.97
N ASP A 188 -4.83 -17.37 -15.99
CA ASP A 188 -4.87 -18.80 -16.32
C ASP A 188 -4.22 -19.69 -15.24
N LYS A 189 -3.28 -19.14 -14.45
CA LYS A 189 -2.71 -19.78 -13.26
C LYS A 189 -3.67 -19.78 -12.06
N GLY A 190 -4.78 -19.02 -12.11
CA GLY A 190 -5.78 -18.97 -11.05
C GLY A 190 -5.62 -17.81 -10.07
N VAL A 191 -4.86 -16.77 -10.42
CA VAL A 191 -4.80 -15.51 -9.67
C VAL A 191 -6.16 -14.82 -9.76
N GLU A 192 -6.64 -14.30 -8.63
CA GLU A 192 -7.97 -13.69 -8.49
C GLU A 192 -7.93 -12.16 -8.34
N GLY A 193 -6.74 -11.56 -8.33
CA GLY A 193 -6.58 -10.11 -8.28
C GLY A 193 -5.22 -9.62 -8.73
N PHE A 194 -5.17 -8.32 -9.06
CA PHE A 194 -3.94 -7.61 -9.42
C PHE A 194 -3.84 -6.27 -8.70
N ARG A 195 -2.71 -6.04 -8.08
CA ARG A 195 -2.28 -4.69 -7.70
C ARG A 195 -1.37 -4.17 -8.81
N LEU A 196 -1.74 -3.05 -9.39
CA LEU A 196 -1.05 -2.46 -10.54
C LEU A 196 -0.19 -1.30 -10.04
N ASP A 197 1.12 -1.53 -10.08
CA ASP A 197 2.14 -0.62 -9.56
C ASP A 197 2.20 0.67 -10.37
N VAL A 198 2.23 1.81 -9.68
CA VAL A 198 2.37 3.16 -10.24
C VAL A 198 1.60 3.40 -11.54
N LEU A 199 0.38 2.88 -11.61
CA LEU A 199 -0.37 2.73 -12.84
C LEU A 199 -0.68 4.04 -13.56
N ASN A 200 -0.88 5.12 -12.82
CA ASN A 200 -1.25 6.40 -13.41
C ASN A 200 -0.09 7.17 -14.08
N VAL A 201 1.12 6.60 -14.10
CA VAL A 201 2.27 7.21 -14.78
C VAL A 201 2.68 6.48 -16.08
N ILE A 202 1.93 5.45 -16.50
CA ILE A 202 2.25 4.67 -17.70
C ILE A 202 2.08 5.46 -19.00
N ALA A 203 1.19 6.46 -19.03
CA ALA A 203 0.89 7.26 -20.22
C ALA A 203 1.76 8.54 -20.26
N LYS A 204 2.76 8.57 -21.14
CA LYS A 204 3.60 9.74 -21.37
C LYS A 204 3.10 10.51 -22.61
N PRO A 205 3.31 11.83 -22.69
CA PRO A 205 2.97 12.60 -23.88
C PRO A 205 3.84 12.19 -25.07
N LYS A 206 3.31 12.35 -26.28
CA LYS A 206 4.03 12.03 -27.53
C LYS A 206 5.35 12.79 -27.67
N PHE A 207 5.35 14.04 -27.24
CA PHE A 207 6.52 14.91 -27.24
C PHE A 207 6.93 15.18 -25.79
N LEU A 208 8.18 14.85 -25.46
CA LEU A 208 8.77 15.05 -24.15
C LEU A 208 9.51 16.39 -24.14
N GLU A 209 9.19 17.23 -23.19
CA GLU A 209 9.74 18.60 -23.09
C GLU A 209 10.22 18.90 -21.67
N ASP A 210 11.05 19.93 -21.53
CA ASP A 210 11.52 20.37 -20.21
C ASP A 210 10.38 20.91 -19.36
N ASP A 211 10.43 20.63 -18.08
CA ASP A 211 9.55 21.22 -17.08
C ASP A 211 10.25 22.39 -16.39
N PHE A 212 9.80 23.60 -16.67
CA PHE A 212 10.35 24.84 -16.07
C PHE A 212 9.62 25.24 -14.77
N GLU A 213 8.59 24.50 -14.37
CA GLU A 213 7.78 24.79 -13.19
C GLU A 213 7.87 23.68 -12.13
N GLY A 214 8.46 22.54 -12.48
CA GLY A 214 8.53 21.37 -11.61
C GLY A 214 9.60 20.36 -12.04
N ASP A 215 9.34 19.10 -11.70
CA ASP A 215 10.25 17.97 -11.89
C ASP A 215 9.85 17.04 -13.06
N GLY A 216 8.92 17.45 -13.90
CA GLY A 216 8.42 16.68 -15.03
C GLY A 216 7.15 15.86 -14.74
N ARG A 217 6.79 15.64 -13.47
CA ARG A 217 5.67 14.75 -13.11
C ARG A 217 4.32 15.18 -13.68
N ARG A 218 4.08 16.47 -13.87
CA ARG A 218 2.83 17.00 -14.45
C ARG A 218 2.58 16.54 -15.89
N PHE A 219 3.60 16.10 -16.61
CA PHE A 219 3.46 15.63 -17.99
C PHE A 219 3.02 14.16 -18.09
N TYR A 220 3.38 13.35 -17.12
CA TYR A 220 3.14 11.90 -17.16
C TYR A 220 2.17 11.38 -16.07
N THR A 221 1.87 12.17 -15.03
CA THR A 221 0.85 11.80 -14.05
C THR A 221 -0.53 11.97 -14.66
N ASP A 222 -1.35 10.91 -14.62
CA ASP A 222 -2.67 10.88 -15.28
C ASP A 222 -2.58 11.34 -16.74
N GLY A 223 -1.51 10.93 -17.43
CA GLY A 223 -1.11 11.44 -18.73
C GLY A 223 -2.10 11.13 -19.87
N PRO A 224 -1.90 11.74 -21.04
CA PRO A 224 -2.84 11.61 -22.14
C PRO A 224 -2.98 10.18 -22.62
N GLY A 225 -4.23 9.69 -22.70
CA GLY A 225 -4.54 8.33 -23.14
C GLY A 225 -4.64 7.29 -22.02
N ILE A 226 -4.33 7.62 -20.76
CA ILE A 226 -4.33 6.68 -19.64
C ILE A 226 -5.65 5.88 -19.55
N HIS A 227 -6.78 6.55 -19.55
CA HIS A 227 -8.08 5.92 -19.45
C HIS A 227 -8.40 4.98 -20.65
N ALA A 228 -7.95 5.35 -21.86
CA ALA A 228 -8.10 4.48 -23.01
C ALA A 228 -7.27 3.20 -22.87
N TYR A 229 -6.04 3.32 -22.35
CA TYR A 229 -5.18 2.17 -22.09
C TYR A 229 -5.75 1.25 -21.00
N LEU A 230 -6.34 1.81 -19.94
CA LEU A 230 -6.93 1.02 -18.86
C LEU A 230 -8.23 0.33 -19.29
N LYS A 231 -9.05 0.97 -20.13
CA LYS A 231 -10.23 0.33 -20.74
C LYS A 231 -9.82 -0.81 -21.67
N GLU A 232 -8.78 -0.62 -22.48
CA GLU A 232 -8.23 -1.67 -23.34
C GLU A 232 -7.67 -2.83 -22.51
N LEU A 233 -6.91 -2.55 -21.44
CA LEU A 233 -6.42 -3.54 -20.49
C LEU A 233 -7.58 -4.33 -19.88
N HIS A 234 -8.61 -3.65 -19.38
CA HIS A 234 -9.80 -4.27 -18.83
C HIS A 234 -10.47 -5.20 -19.86
N GLU A 235 -10.77 -4.71 -21.04
CA GLU A 235 -11.46 -5.46 -22.09
C GLU A 235 -10.69 -6.69 -22.55
N ARG A 236 -9.36 -6.56 -22.68
CA ARG A 236 -8.49 -7.60 -23.23
C ARG A 236 -8.05 -8.65 -22.20
N THR A 237 -8.21 -8.40 -20.90
CA THR A 237 -7.69 -9.28 -19.84
C THR A 237 -8.77 -9.73 -18.86
N PHE A 238 -9.10 -8.91 -17.88
CA PHE A 238 -10.03 -9.30 -16.81
C PHE A 238 -11.52 -9.10 -17.19
N GLY A 239 -11.88 -8.13 -18.01
CA GLY A 239 -13.25 -7.96 -18.54
C GLY A 239 -14.34 -8.23 -17.50
N ASP A 240 -15.24 -9.16 -17.82
CA ASP A 240 -16.33 -9.60 -16.94
C ASP A 240 -15.92 -10.74 -15.96
N LYS A 241 -14.64 -11.10 -15.91
CA LYS A 241 -14.13 -12.12 -14.97
C LYS A 241 -14.20 -11.58 -13.53
N ALA A 242 -14.28 -12.49 -12.56
CA ALA A 242 -14.33 -12.13 -11.15
C ALA A 242 -12.91 -11.76 -10.59
N ILE A 243 -12.18 -10.94 -11.31
CA ILE A 243 -10.84 -10.44 -10.92
C ILE A 243 -11.00 -9.11 -10.19
N ILE A 244 -10.28 -8.93 -9.09
CA ILE A 244 -10.23 -7.69 -8.33
C ILE A 244 -8.95 -6.95 -8.72
N THR A 245 -9.08 -5.67 -9.10
CA THR A 245 -7.94 -4.85 -9.48
C THR A 245 -7.83 -3.63 -8.56
N VAL A 246 -6.60 -3.33 -8.13
CA VAL A 246 -6.30 -2.10 -7.41
C VAL A 246 -5.15 -1.38 -8.10
N GLY A 247 -5.37 -0.12 -8.47
CA GLY A 247 -4.33 0.73 -9.06
C GLY A 247 -3.65 1.58 -8.01
N GLU A 248 -2.33 1.63 -8.03
CA GLU A 248 -1.57 2.59 -7.26
C GLU A 248 -1.49 3.91 -8.01
N MET A 249 -2.03 4.99 -7.40
CA MET A 249 -2.13 6.30 -8.01
C MET A 249 -1.21 7.32 -7.32
N SER A 250 -0.10 7.61 -7.96
CA SER A 250 0.88 8.58 -7.44
C SER A 250 0.52 10.01 -7.85
N SER A 251 0.45 10.94 -6.89
CA SER A 251 0.28 12.38 -7.15
C SER A 251 -0.95 12.75 -8.02
N THR A 252 -1.99 11.96 -7.96
CA THR A 252 -3.27 12.13 -8.68
C THR A 252 -4.22 13.06 -7.92
N ASP A 253 -5.36 13.36 -8.51
CA ASP A 253 -6.48 14.06 -7.88
C ASP A 253 -7.69 13.13 -7.65
N ILE A 254 -8.69 13.68 -6.96
CA ILE A 254 -9.87 12.92 -6.57
C ILE A 254 -10.76 12.57 -7.77
N ASP A 255 -10.87 13.47 -8.74
CA ASP A 255 -11.72 13.27 -9.94
C ASP A 255 -11.17 12.14 -10.80
N ASN A 256 -9.85 12.08 -10.99
CA ASN A 256 -9.19 10.97 -11.66
C ASN A 256 -9.36 9.65 -10.89
N CYS A 257 -9.21 9.66 -9.57
CA CYS A 257 -9.39 8.45 -8.75
C CYS A 257 -10.82 7.92 -8.79
N ILE A 258 -11.82 8.79 -8.78
CA ILE A 258 -13.22 8.43 -8.99
C ILE A 258 -13.37 7.75 -10.35
N ARG A 259 -12.85 8.35 -11.41
CA ARG A 259 -12.94 7.82 -12.76
C ARG A 259 -12.28 6.45 -12.90
N TYR A 260 -11.07 6.26 -12.35
CA TYR A 260 -10.38 4.97 -12.37
C TYR A 260 -11.17 3.84 -11.71
N SER A 261 -11.93 4.13 -10.65
CA SER A 261 -12.60 3.13 -9.80
C SER A 261 -14.13 3.10 -9.95
N ASN A 262 -14.73 3.99 -10.77
CA ASN A 262 -16.15 3.94 -11.06
C ASN A 262 -16.45 2.74 -11.98
N PRO A 263 -17.37 1.81 -11.57
CA PRO A 263 -17.68 0.61 -12.34
C PRO A 263 -18.16 0.87 -13.79
N ASP A 264 -18.79 2.02 -14.03
CA ASP A 264 -19.32 2.37 -15.36
C ASP A 264 -18.20 2.71 -16.35
N GLU A 265 -17.05 3.13 -15.85
CA GLU A 265 -15.85 3.42 -16.66
C GLU A 265 -15.11 2.15 -17.10
N LYS A 266 -15.31 1.02 -16.42
CA LYS A 266 -14.68 -0.28 -16.77
C LYS A 266 -13.15 -0.20 -16.84
N GLU A 267 -12.55 0.35 -15.81
CA GLU A 267 -11.10 0.45 -15.68
C GLU A 267 -10.62 -0.46 -14.54
N LEU A 268 -10.80 -0.05 -13.29
CA LEU A 268 -10.32 -0.77 -12.10
C LEU A 268 -11.45 -1.02 -11.10
N SER A 269 -11.21 -1.92 -10.15
CA SER A 269 -12.13 -2.15 -9.03
C SER A 269 -11.99 -1.09 -7.95
N MET A 270 -10.77 -0.62 -7.68
CA MET A 270 -10.45 0.36 -6.65
C MET A 270 -9.08 0.99 -6.89
N VAL A 271 -8.77 2.04 -6.11
CA VAL A 271 -7.50 2.76 -6.19
C VAL A 271 -6.89 3.00 -4.81
N PHE A 272 -5.55 2.96 -4.73
CA PHE A 272 -4.79 3.56 -3.65
C PHE A 272 -4.47 5.02 -3.98
N HIS A 273 -4.71 5.91 -3.05
CA HIS A 273 -4.15 7.26 -3.05
C HIS A 273 -3.30 7.49 -1.79
N PHE A 274 -2.36 8.44 -1.85
CA PHE A 274 -1.37 8.65 -0.79
C PHE A 274 -1.50 10.00 -0.08
N HIS A 275 -2.61 10.73 -0.28
CA HIS A 275 -2.78 12.08 0.26
C HIS A 275 -2.74 12.09 1.79
N HIS A 276 -3.41 11.13 2.45
CA HIS A 276 -3.43 11.00 3.91
C HIS A 276 -2.05 10.67 4.52
N LEU A 277 -1.12 10.15 3.72
CA LEU A 277 0.24 9.83 4.17
C LEU A 277 1.23 11.01 4.06
N LYS A 278 0.79 12.14 3.52
CA LYS A 278 1.66 13.32 3.31
C LYS A 278 1.42 14.44 4.32
N VAL A 279 0.60 14.18 5.33
CA VAL A 279 0.17 15.18 6.32
C VAL A 279 1.25 15.56 7.34
N ASP A 280 2.37 14.86 7.32
CA ASP A 280 3.59 15.12 8.09
C ASP A 280 4.81 15.42 7.17
N TYR A 281 4.56 15.79 5.90
CA TYR A 281 5.58 16.21 4.95
C TYR A 281 5.59 17.74 4.85
N PRO A 282 6.48 18.44 5.57
CA PRO A 282 6.56 19.89 5.48
C PRO A 282 6.97 20.29 4.06
N ASP A 283 6.25 21.24 3.47
CA ASP A 283 6.44 21.71 2.09
C ASP A 283 6.36 20.57 1.03
N GLY A 284 5.72 19.44 1.37
CA GLY A 284 5.62 18.26 0.51
C GLY A 284 6.87 17.37 0.49
N GLU A 285 7.85 17.63 1.34
CA GLU A 285 9.13 16.92 1.37
C GLU A 285 9.10 15.73 2.35
N LYS A 286 9.18 14.50 1.83
CA LYS A 286 9.20 13.25 2.60
C LYS A 286 10.36 13.17 3.60
N TRP A 287 11.55 13.61 3.18
CA TRP A 287 12.80 13.46 3.95
C TRP A 287 13.07 14.64 4.91
N ARG A 288 11.99 15.15 5.49
CA ARG A 288 12.00 16.11 6.59
C ARG A 288 11.01 15.63 7.66
N LEU A 289 11.28 15.97 8.93
CA LEU A 289 10.42 15.61 10.05
C LEU A 289 9.46 16.77 10.39
N ALA A 290 8.21 16.44 10.58
CA ALA A 290 7.20 17.30 11.15
C ALA A 290 6.14 16.44 11.85
N ASP A 291 5.42 17.02 12.78
CA ASP A 291 4.27 16.38 13.40
C ASP A 291 3.13 16.18 12.38
N VAL A 292 2.32 15.15 12.59
CA VAL A 292 1.12 14.91 11.80
C VAL A 292 0.16 16.09 11.93
N ASN A 293 -0.19 16.69 10.81
CA ASN A 293 -1.27 17.66 10.76
C ASN A 293 -2.62 16.94 10.77
N PHE A 294 -3.17 16.74 11.99
CA PHE A 294 -4.39 15.97 12.19
C PHE A 294 -5.62 16.60 11.51
N GLU A 295 -5.73 17.93 11.51
CA GLU A 295 -6.83 18.61 10.82
C GLU A 295 -6.80 18.39 9.31
N ASN A 296 -5.62 18.40 8.72
CA ASN A 296 -5.44 18.08 7.31
C ASN A 296 -5.75 16.59 7.04
N LEU A 297 -5.30 15.67 7.90
CA LEU A 297 -5.62 14.24 7.81
C LEU A 297 -7.14 14.01 7.81
N LYS A 298 -7.84 14.62 8.77
CA LYS A 298 -9.29 14.56 8.91
C LYS A 298 -10.01 15.12 7.69
N SER A 299 -9.57 16.28 7.21
CA SER A 299 -10.10 16.93 6.01
C SER A 299 -9.94 16.06 4.76
N ILE A 300 -8.76 15.47 4.55
CA ILE A 300 -8.49 14.55 3.43
C ILE A 300 -9.45 13.36 3.47
N PHE A 301 -9.53 12.67 4.60
CA PHE A 301 -10.42 11.51 4.71
C PHE A 301 -11.89 11.89 4.45
N HIS A 302 -12.38 12.97 5.04
CA HIS A 302 -13.77 13.40 4.81
C HIS A 302 -14.02 13.75 3.34
N THR A 303 -13.16 14.54 2.73
CA THR A 303 -13.31 14.97 1.33
C THR A 303 -13.32 13.77 0.38
N TRP A 304 -12.36 12.85 0.54
CA TRP A 304 -12.27 11.66 -0.31
C TRP A 304 -13.45 10.71 -0.11
N GLN A 305 -13.81 10.41 1.13
CA GLN A 305 -14.92 9.52 1.43
C GLN A 305 -16.27 10.05 0.95
N VAL A 306 -16.52 11.36 1.04
CA VAL A 306 -17.74 11.99 0.51
C VAL A 306 -17.77 11.88 -1.00
N ALA A 307 -16.72 12.35 -1.69
CA ALA A 307 -16.69 12.34 -3.15
C ALA A 307 -16.76 10.91 -3.73
N MET A 308 -15.98 9.97 -3.19
CA MET A 308 -16.03 8.56 -3.59
C MET A 308 -17.41 7.93 -3.34
N SER A 309 -18.12 8.36 -2.29
CA SER A 309 -19.47 7.87 -1.99
C SER A 309 -20.51 8.42 -2.97
N GLU A 310 -20.45 9.73 -3.27
CA GLU A 310 -21.41 10.43 -4.12
C GLU A 310 -21.25 10.06 -5.61
N GLU A 311 -20.01 9.90 -6.07
CA GLU A 311 -19.66 9.67 -7.49
C GLU A 311 -19.39 8.18 -7.82
N ASN A 312 -19.73 7.26 -6.89
CA ASN A 312 -19.57 5.81 -7.06
C ASN A 312 -18.13 5.34 -7.34
N GLY A 313 -17.11 6.07 -6.86
CA GLY A 313 -15.73 5.62 -6.82
C GLY A 313 -15.49 4.62 -5.68
N TRP A 314 -14.30 4.01 -5.61
CA TRP A 314 -13.96 3.05 -4.56
C TRP A 314 -12.50 3.13 -4.11
N ASP A 315 -12.30 3.39 -2.80
CA ASP A 315 -10.97 3.45 -2.19
C ASP A 315 -10.47 2.08 -1.71
N ALA A 316 -9.18 1.84 -1.88
CA ALA A 316 -8.40 0.88 -1.13
C ALA A 316 -7.85 1.61 0.11
N LEU A 317 -8.31 1.22 1.30
CA LEU A 317 -8.05 1.91 2.56
C LEU A 317 -6.85 1.27 3.28
N PHE A 318 -5.87 2.06 3.68
CA PHE A 318 -4.67 1.56 4.35
C PHE A 318 -3.99 2.65 5.19
N TRP A 319 -3.19 2.24 6.17
CA TRP A 319 -2.31 3.13 6.93
C TRP A 319 -0.86 3.02 6.55
N ASN A 320 -0.40 1.82 6.25
CA ASN A 320 0.97 1.55 5.83
C ASN A 320 1.02 0.40 4.82
N ASN A 321 2.15 0.29 4.13
CA ASN A 321 2.49 -0.79 3.22
C ASN A 321 4.01 -0.98 3.23
N HIS A 322 4.55 -1.74 2.28
CA HIS A 322 5.99 -1.99 2.14
C HIS A 322 6.83 -0.76 1.74
N ASP A 323 6.18 0.38 1.37
CA ASP A 323 6.83 1.64 0.98
C ASP A 323 6.62 2.77 1.99
N GLN A 324 5.91 2.49 3.10
CA GLN A 324 5.63 3.46 4.14
C GLN A 324 6.09 2.94 5.49
N PRO A 325 6.65 3.80 6.35
CA PRO A 325 6.95 3.43 7.73
C PRO A 325 5.73 2.88 8.45
N ARG A 326 5.93 2.11 9.53
CA ARG A 326 4.84 1.60 10.36
C ARG A 326 3.98 2.75 10.90
N ALA A 327 2.65 2.57 10.83
CA ALA A 327 1.69 3.62 11.13
C ALA A 327 1.58 3.98 12.62
N LEU A 328 1.83 3.02 13.51
CA LEU A 328 1.48 3.13 14.93
C LEU A 328 2.15 4.34 15.61
N GLY A 329 3.46 4.49 15.54
CA GLY A 329 4.19 5.63 16.11
C GLY A 329 4.09 6.91 15.28
N ARG A 330 3.58 6.83 14.04
CA ARG A 330 3.47 7.96 13.13
C ARG A 330 2.15 8.71 13.27
N PHE A 331 1.02 7.98 13.29
CA PHE A 331 -0.33 8.57 13.31
C PHE A 331 -1.02 8.49 14.67
N ALA A 332 -0.47 7.73 15.60
CA ALA A 332 -0.96 7.60 16.96
C ALA A 332 0.23 7.58 17.95
N SER A 333 0.19 6.77 19.00
CA SER A 333 1.25 6.71 20.01
C SER A 333 1.83 5.30 20.13
N ASP A 334 3.15 5.18 20.06
CA ASP A 334 3.91 3.95 20.33
C ASP A 334 4.30 3.79 21.82
N LYS A 335 3.86 4.72 22.70
CA LYS A 335 4.11 4.63 24.13
C LYS A 335 3.41 3.41 24.74
N PRO A 336 4.06 2.66 25.65
CA PRO A 336 3.50 1.43 26.21
C PRO A 336 2.09 1.57 26.78
N GLU A 337 1.77 2.68 27.46
CA GLU A 337 0.46 2.97 28.05
C GLU A 337 -0.65 3.19 27.00
N HIS A 338 -0.29 3.54 25.77
CA HIS A 338 -1.23 3.82 24.67
C HIS A 338 -1.19 2.77 23.55
N TYR A 339 -0.19 1.92 23.53
CA TYR A 339 0.13 0.98 22.45
C TYR A 339 -1.09 0.22 21.91
N TYR A 340 -1.81 -0.50 22.80
CA TYR A 340 -3.00 -1.27 22.41
C TYR A 340 -4.11 -0.37 21.85
N HIS A 341 -4.40 0.74 22.56
CA HIS A 341 -5.50 1.64 22.16
C HIS A 341 -5.19 2.36 20.84
N SER A 342 -3.93 2.75 20.63
CA SER A 342 -3.47 3.37 19.39
C SER A 342 -3.57 2.42 18.19
N ALA A 343 -3.09 1.20 18.31
CA ALA A 343 -3.14 0.20 17.24
C ALA A 343 -4.59 -0.15 16.86
N THR A 344 -5.44 -0.34 17.86
CA THR A 344 -6.87 -0.65 17.65
C THR A 344 -7.69 0.53 17.13
N LEU A 345 -7.33 1.76 17.52
CA LEU A 345 -7.90 3.00 16.96
C LEU A 345 -7.61 3.08 15.46
N LEU A 346 -6.34 2.91 15.04
CA LEU A 346 -5.97 2.98 13.64
C LEU A 346 -6.71 1.93 12.81
N GLY A 347 -6.73 0.67 13.28
CA GLY A 347 -7.48 -0.38 12.61
C GLY A 347 -8.96 -0.05 12.45
N ALA A 348 -9.63 0.36 13.52
CA ALA A 348 -11.06 0.70 13.49
C ALA A 348 -11.36 1.90 12.58
N THR A 349 -10.47 2.91 12.56
CA THR A 349 -10.65 4.12 11.76
C THR A 349 -10.93 3.81 10.29
N ILE A 350 -10.12 2.93 9.67
CA ILE A 350 -10.28 2.60 8.25
C ILE A 350 -11.28 1.46 7.98
N HIS A 351 -11.46 0.51 8.91
CA HIS A 351 -12.34 -0.63 8.68
C HIS A 351 -13.83 -0.26 8.62
N PHE A 352 -14.25 0.83 9.23
CA PHE A 352 -15.64 1.32 9.16
C PHE A 352 -15.87 2.34 8.04
N MET A 353 -14.84 2.83 7.36
CA MET A 353 -14.97 3.69 6.17
C MET A 353 -15.56 2.93 4.98
N ARG A 354 -16.03 3.68 3.96
CA ARG A 354 -16.43 3.13 2.66
C ARG A 354 -15.19 2.89 1.79
N GLY A 355 -14.96 1.66 1.43
CA GLY A 355 -13.77 1.22 0.71
C GLY A 355 -13.39 -0.21 1.12
N THR A 356 -12.31 -0.73 0.59
CA THR A 356 -11.77 -2.06 0.94
C THR A 356 -10.52 -1.89 1.82
N PRO A 357 -10.53 -2.36 3.09
CA PRO A 357 -9.35 -2.28 3.94
C PRO A 357 -8.24 -3.21 3.49
N PHE A 358 -7.02 -2.69 3.50
CA PHE A 358 -5.78 -3.43 3.32
C PHE A 358 -5.01 -3.42 4.63
N VAL A 359 -4.67 -4.61 5.14
CA VAL A 359 -3.87 -4.82 6.35
C VAL A 359 -2.47 -5.24 5.91
N TYR A 360 -1.47 -4.48 6.27
CA TYR A 360 -0.08 -4.84 6.00
C TYR A 360 0.45 -5.80 7.06
N MET A 361 1.21 -6.82 6.65
CA MET A 361 1.75 -7.85 7.55
C MET A 361 2.40 -7.24 8.80
N GLY A 362 2.01 -7.74 9.98
CA GLY A 362 2.46 -7.27 11.28
C GLY A 362 1.65 -6.10 11.86
N GLU A 363 0.77 -5.46 11.10
CA GLU A 363 -0.15 -4.44 11.61
C GLU A 363 -1.12 -5.03 12.65
N GLU A 364 -1.62 -6.23 12.39
CA GLU A 364 -2.55 -6.97 13.23
C GLU A 364 -1.96 -7.44 14.57
N ILE A 365 -0.64 -7.37 14.74
CA ILE A 365 0.04 -7.62 16.02
C ILE A 365 0.72 -6.38 16.59
N GLY A 366 0.59 -5.23 15.91
CA GLY A 366 1.11 -3.95 16.35
C GLY A 366 2.62 -3.76 16.12
N MET A 367 3.22 -4.34 15.08
CA MET A 367 4.63 -4.11 14.76
C MET A 367 4.93 -2.62 14.54
N MET A 368 6.10 -2.17 15.02
CA MET A 368 6.57 -0.78 14.98
C MET A 368 7.84 -0.63 14.15
N ASN A 369 8.25 0.63 13.88
CA ASN A 369 9.54 0.91 13.27
C ASN A 369 10.69 0.36 14.12
N PRO A 370 11.71 -0.30 13.52
CA PRO A 370 12.82 -0.91 14.27
C PRO A 370 13.80 0.12 14.84
N LYS A 371 13.83 1.35 14.30
CA LYS A 371 14.73 2.46 14.69
C LYS A 371 16.22 2.04 14.71
N PHE A 372 16.68 1.41 13.64
CA PHE A 372 18.05 0.93 13.52
C PHE A 372 19.07 2.05 13.73
N PRO A 373 20.20 1.76 14.42
CA PRO A 373 21.12 2.80 14.87
C PRO A 373 22.01 3.39 13.77
N THR A 374 22.33 2.62 12.72
CA THR A 374 23.31 3.02 11.69
C THR A 374 22.77 2.83 10.29
N ILE A 375 23.34 3.54 9.32
CA ILE A 375 22.95 3.40 7.90
C ILE A 375 23.26 2.00 7.35
N ASP A 376 24.25 1.31 7.90
CA ASP A 376 24.64 -0.05 7.49
C ASP A 376 23.54 -1.10 7.80
N ASP A 377 22.58 -0.78 8.65
CA ASP A 377 21.41 -1.63 8.94
C ASP A 377 20.28 -1.48 7.92
N TYR A 378 20.39 -0.52 6.97
CA TYR A 378 19.41 -0.25 5.92
C TYR A 378 19.92 -0.71 4.55
N VAL A 379 19.01 -1.20 3.70
CA VAL A 379 19.33 -1.72 2.36
C VAL A 379 18.48 -1.08 1.24
N ASP A 380 17.47 -0.29 1.61
CA ASP A 380 16.57 0.35 0.66
C ASP A 380 17.28 1.42 -0.17
N VAL A 381 17.20 1.31 -1.51
CA VAL A 381 17.87 2.20 -2.46
C VAL A 381 17.46 3.67 -2.28
N GLU A 382 16.16 3.95 -2.02
CA GLU A 382 15.69 5.31 -1.79
C GLU A 382 16.32 5.89 -0.51
N THR A 383 16.39 5.10 0.55
CA THR A 383 17.00 5.48 1.82
C THR A 383 18.48 5.79 1.69
N LEU A 384 19.24 4.92 1.00
CA LEU A 384 20.68 5.10 0.80
C LEU A 384 20.98 6.33 -0.05
N ASN A 385 20.23 6.55 -1.13
CA ASN A 385 20.36 7.74 -1.96
C ASN A 385 20.09 9.03 -1.18
N HIS A 386 19.04 9.04 -0.33
CA HIS A 386 18.71 10.24 0.44
C HIS A 386 19.64 10.46 1.63
N PHE A 387 20.24 9.42 2.19
CA PHE A 387 21.34 9.58 3.16
C PHE A 387 22.45 10.44 2.57
N ASP A 388 22.91 10.10 1.36
CA ASP A 388 23.96 10.86 0.66
C ASP A 388 23.51 12.27 0.28
N ILE A 389 22.28 12.44 -0.21
CA ILE A 389 21.73 13.74 -0.63
C ILE A 389 21.63 14.69 0.57
N LEU A 390 21.09 14.22 1.70
CA LEU A 390 20.91 15.04 2.90
C LEU A 390 22.26 15.47 3.50
N GLN A 391 23.27 14.58 3.53
CA GLN A 391 24.62 14.95 3.95
C GLN A 391 25.27 15.98 3.01
N LYS A 392 25.12 15.82 1.68
CA LYS A 392 25.58 16.80 0.69
C LYS A 392 24.90 18.16 0.86
N ASN A 393 23.66 18.16 1.34
CA ASN A 393 22.91 19.38 1.67
C ASN A 393 23.29 20.00 3.02
N GLY A 394 24.27 19.42 3.73
CA GLY A 394 24.86 19.99 4.93
C GLY A 394 24.32 19.49 6.27
N LEU A 395 23.43 18.47 6.29
CA LEU A 395 23.00 17.85 7.53
C LEU A 395 24.11 16.95 8.10
N SER A 396 24.23 16.92 9.43
CA SER A 396 25.10 15.96 10.10
C SER A 396 24.55 14.54 9.97
N GLU A 397 25.41 13.54 10.08
CA GLU A 397 25.00 12.12 10.07
C GLU A 397 23.92 11.82 11.13
N GLN A 398 24.04 12.42 12.32
CA GLN A 398 23.06 12.26 13.38
C GLN A 398 21.67 12.79 12.96
N GLU A 399 21.59 13.99 12.38
CA GLU A 399 20.33 14.57 11.89
C GLU A 399 19.73 13.72 10.76
N VAL A 400 20.57 13.23 9.84
CA VAL A 400 20.13 12.35 8.75
C VAL A 400 19.58 11.04 9.30
N MET A 401 20.26 10.42 10.29
CA MET A 401 19.79 9.17 10.89
C MET A 401 18.46 9.32 11.64
N GLU A 402 18.20 10.47 12.30
CA GLU A 402 16.88 10.74 12.91
C GLU A 402 15.77 10.77 11.85
N ILE A 403 16.04 11.33 10.66
CA ILE A 403 15.09 11.32 9.55
C ILE A 403 14.89 9.90 9.01
N ILE A 404 15.96 9.15 8.78
CA ILE A 404 15.90 7.79 8.23
C ILE A 404 15.13 6.83 9.14
N LYS A 405 15.35 6.87 10.46
CA LYS A 405 14.61 6.07 11.45
C LYS A 405 13.10 6.22 11.35
N GLU A 406 12.62 7.38 10.92
CA GLU A 406 11.18 7.66 10.80
C GLU A 406 10.66 7.52 9.35
N ARG A 407 11.51 7.67 8.32
CA ARG A 407 11.07 7.79 6.92
C ARG A 407 11.42 6.61 6.00
N SER A 408 12.42 5.80 6.37
CA SER A 408 12.86 4.68 5.54
C SER A 408 11.76 3.66 5.27
N ARG A 409 11.71 3.15 4.03
CA ARG A 409 10.84 2.04 3.64
C ARG A 409 11.19 0.75 4.38
N ASP A 410 12.45 0.54 4.75
CA ASP A 410 12.90 -0.64 5.51
C ASP A 410 12.26 -0.76 6.89
N ASN A 411 11.74 0.34 7.43
CA ASN A 411 10.99 0.32 8.69
C ASN A 411 9.79 -0.63 8.66
N SER A 412 9.16 -0.82 7.51
CA SER A 412 8.05 -1.76 7.32
C SER A 412 8.48 -3.11 6.73
N ARG A 413 9.73 -3.22 6.23
CA ARG A 413 10.24 -4.42 5.56
C ARG A 413 10.97 -5.39 6.49
N THR A 414 11.04 -5.07 7.79
CA THR A 414 11.60 -5.99 8.79
C THR A 414 10.85 -7.32 8.79
N PRO A 415 11.55 -8.44 9.08
CA PRO A 415 10.94 -9.76 9.16
C PRO A 415 9.73 -9.80 10.08
N MET A 416 8.70 -10.56 9.69
CA MET A 416 7.52 -10.83 10.50
C MET A 416 7.91 -11.53 11.81
N GLN A 417 7.35 -11.09 12.91
CA GLN A 417 7.67 -11.57 14.24
C GLN A 417 6.69 -12.68 14.65
N TRP A 418 7.09 -13.95 14.46
CA TRP A 418 6.22 -15.11 14.72
C TRP A 418 6.23 -15.56 16.18
N ASP A 419 7.38 -15.55 16.83
CA ASP A 419 7.56 -15.96 18.22
C ASP A 419 8.78 -15.28 18.87
N ASP A 420 9.11 -15.66 20.10
CA ASP A 420 10.24 -15.13 20.88
C ASP A 420 11.56 -15.90 20.66
N SER A 421 11.61 -16.82 19.71
CA SER A 421 12.82 -17.56 19.37
C SER A 421 13.81 -16.72 18.56
N GLN A 422 14.98 -17.28 18.29
CA GLN A 422 16.00 -16.61 17.45
C GLN A 422 15.39 -16.13 16.14
N ASN A 423 15.75 -14.92 15.71
CA ASN A 423 15.24 -14.24 14.52
C ASN A 423 13.70 -14.13 14.52
N ALA A 424 13.07 -14.04 15.69
CA ALA A 424 11.62 -13.96 15.85
C ALA A 424 10.85 -15.12 15.18
N GLY A 425 11.44 -16.31 15.07
CA GLY A 425 10.87 -17.45 14.37
C GLY A 425 10.70 -17.26 12.86
N PHE A 426 11.27 -16.21 12.28
CA PHE A 426 11.21 -15.93 10.84
C PHE A 426 12.09 -16.88 10.03
N THR A 427 13.34 -17.09 10.46
CA THR A 427 14.36 -17.90 9.78
C THR A 427 15.28 -18.61 10.76
N THR A 428 15.83 -19.74 10.36
CA THR A 428 16.93 -20.42 11.05
C THR A 428 18.31 -19.91 10.61
N GLY A 429 18.37 -19.14 9.53
CA GLY A 429 19.60 -18.53 8.98
C GLY A 429 19.82 -17.10 9.46
N THR A 430 20.60 -16.33 8.70
CA THR A 430 20.79 -14.90 8.92
C THR A 430 19.73 -14.12 8.15
N PRO A 431 18.84 -13.35 8.79
CA PRO A 431 17.81 -12.59 8.08
C PRO A 431 18.42 -11.60 7.09
N TRP A 432 17.81 -11.44 5.90
CA TRP A 432 18.24 -10.49 4.88
C TRP A 432 18.17 -9.02 5.35
N LEU A 433 17.26 -8.73 6.28
CA LEU A 433 17.13 -7.48 7.02
C LEU A 433 16.98 -7.82 8.50
N LYS A 434 17.59 -7.02 9.35
CA LYS A 434 17.62 -7.23 10.80
C LYS A 434 16.20 -7.25 11.40
N VAL A 435 15.94 -8.19 12.30
CA VAL A 435 14.69 -8.25 13.09
C VAL A 435 14.66 -7.11 14.09
N ALA A 436 13.49 -6.56 14.37
CA ALA A 436 13.34 -5.50 15.38
C ALA A 436 13.59 -6.04 16.82
N ASP A 437 14.19 -5.22 17.67
CA ASP A 437 14.62 -5.63 19.01
C ASP A 437 13.47 -5.97 19.96
N ASN A 438 12.22 -5.61 19.61
CA ASN A 438 11.01 -5.85 20.41
C ASN A 438 10.28 -7.16 20.10
N ALA A 439 10.88 -8.05 19.29
CA ALA A 439 10.25 -9.30 18.86
C ALA A 439 9.90 -10.27 20.01
N ASN A 440 10.59 -10.18 21.13
CA ASN A 440 10.29 -10.95 22.35
C ASN A 440 8.95 -10.54 23.01
N GLU A 441 8.46 -9.33 22.77
CA GLU A 441 7.22 -8.81 23.35
C GLU A 441 6.10 -8.76 22.30
N ILE A 442 6.42 -8.31 21.08
CA ILE A 442 5.49 -8.13 19.97
C ILE A 442 5.71 -9.24 18.96
N ASN A 443 4.90 -10.30 19.03
CA ASN A 443 4.96 -11.41 18.09
C ASN A 443 3.62 -12.14 18.02
N VAL A 444 3.45 -12.96 16.97
CA VAL A 444 2.21 -13.71 16.72
C VAL A 444 1.86 -14.66 17.87
N GLN A 445 2.84 -15.39 18.40
CA GLN A 445 2.59 -16.34 19.50
C GLN A 445 2.01 -15.65 20.74
N THR A 446 2.60 -14.52 21.13
CA THR A 446 2.11 -13.68 22.23
C THR A 446 0.71 -13.13 21.93
N ALA A 447 0.48 -12.63 20.71
CA ALA A 447 -0.82 -12.10 20.31
C ALA A 447 -1.93 -13.18 20.34
N LEU A 448 -1.66 -14.38 19.84
CA LEU A 448 -2.64 -15.48 19.84
C LEU A 448 -2.92 -16.05 21.23
N SER A 449 -1.98 -15.93 22.16
CA SER A 449 -2.15 -16.39 23.55
C SER A 449 -3.12 -15.52 24.37
N ASN A 450 -3.34 -14.26 23.94
CA ASN A 450 -4.16 -13.27 24.63
C ASN A 450 -5.40 -12.91 23.81
N LYS A 451 -6.58 -13.34 24.21
CA LYS A 451 -7.86 -13.08 23.50
C LYS A 451 -8.30 -11.61 23.49
N THR A 452 -7.61 -10.74 24.22
CA THR A 452 -7.82 -9.28 24.20
C THR A 452 -6.70 -8.54 23.44
N SER A 453 -5.88 -9.25 22.68
CA SER A 453 -4.79 -8.66 21.90
C SER A 453 -5.29 -7.88 20.69
N ILE A 454 -4.37 -7.13 20.05
CA ILE A 454 -4.63 -6.40 18.80
C ILE A 454 -5.11 -7.37 17.70
N PHE A 455 -4.55 -8.60 17.61
CA PHE A 455 -4.96 -9.61 16.65
C PHE A 455 -6.47 -9.93 16.72
N TYR A 456 -6.99 -10.19 17.90
CA TYR A 456 -8.42 -10.50 18.06
C TYR A 456 -9.31 -9.27 17.87
N PHE A 457 -8.79 -8.09 18.08
CA PHE A 457 -9.50 -6.85 17.71
C PHE A 457 -9.62 -6.72 16.19
N TYR A 458 -8.55 -6.95 15.42
CA TYR A 458 -8.59 -6.98 13.95
C TYR A 458 -9.48 -8.10 13.43
N GLN A 459 -9.41 -9.30 14.01
CA GLN A 459 -10.32 -10.40 13.66
C GLN A 459 -11.79 -9.98 13.81
N LYS A 460 -12.12 -9.26 14.90
CA LYS A 460 -13.47 -8.74 15.12
C LYS A 460 -13.85 -7.66 14.10
N LEU A 461 -12.95 -6.74 13.75
CA LEU A 461 -13.19 -5.73 12.70
C LEU A 461 -13.54 -6.39 11.36
N ILE A 462 -12.76 -7.40 10.97
CA ILE A 462 -12.96 -8.15 9.73
C ILE A 462 -14.31 -8.90 9.73
N ALA A 463 -14.66 -9.53 10.85
CA ALA A 463 -15.95 -10.20 11.01
C ALA A 463 -17.13 -9.22 10.89
N LEU A 464 -17.09 -8.10 11.61
CA LEU A 464 -18.14 -7.07 11.57
C LEU A 464 -18.38 -6.52 10.16
N ARG A 465 -17.30 -6.35 9.37
CA ARG A 465 -17.44 -5.91 7.98
C ARG A 465 -18.21 -6.92 7.13
N LYS A 466 -18.00 -8.23 7.34
CA LYS A 466 -18.74 -9.29 6.65
C LYS A 466 -20.21 -9.36 7.06
N GLU A 467 -20.49 -9.14 8.34
CA GLU A 467 -21.81 -9.27 8.93
C GLU A 467 -22.74 -8.08 8.65
N HIS A 468 -22.18 -6.87 8.47
CA HIS A 468 -22.97 -5.63 8.40
C HIS A 468 -22.87 -4.92 7.05
N PRO A 469 -23.89 -5.01 6.18
CA PRO A 469 -23.91 -4.33 4.87
C PRO A 469 -23.71 -2.82 4.94
N VAL A 470 -24.10 -2.17 6.05
CA VAL A 470 -23.90 -0.72 6.25
C VAL A 470 -22.42 -0.35 6.28
N ILE A 471 -21.53 -1.23 6.77
CA ILE A 471 -20.09 -1.03 6.75
C ILE A 471 -19.56 -1.16 5.32
N GLN A 472 -20.10 -2.11 4.55
CA GLN A 472 -19.67 -2.40 3.19
C GLN A 472 -19.99 -1.27 2.22
N THR A 473 -21.28 -0.91 2.11
CA THR A 473 -21.82 -0.04 1.04
C THR A 473 -22.68 1.11 1.53
N GLY A 474 -22.81 1.34 2.85
CA GLY A 474 -23.57 2.48 3.38
C GLY A 474 -22.96 3.81 2.92
N ASP A 475 -23.81 4.83 2.80
CA ASP A 475 -23.38 6.19 2.49
C ASP A 475 -22.48 6.75 3.60
N TYR A 476 -21.62 7.69 3.24
CA TYR A 476 -20.70 8.32 4.19
C TYR A 476 -21.13 9.76 4.49
N THR A 477 -21.11 10.15 5.75
CA THR A 477 -21.37 11.52 6.19
C THR A 477 -20.40 11.92 7.30
N PRO A 478 -19.63 13.02 7.14
CA PRO A 478 -18.79 13.56 8.21
C PRO A 478 -19.58 13.88 9.47
N TYR A 479 -18.94 13.74 10.64
CA TYR A 479 -19.52 14.10 11.93
C TYR A 479 -18.44 14.66 12.86
N LEU A 480 -18.78 15.59 13.77
CA LEU A 480 -17.86 16.27 14.71
C LEU A 480 -16.63 16.87 14.00
N THR A 481 -16.84 17.49 12.85
CA THR A 481 -15.77 18.04 12.01
C THR A 481 -15.00 19.17 12.67
N GLU A 482 -15.64 19.91 13.59
CA GLU A 482 -15.04 21.05 14.31
C GLU A 482 -14.24 20.62 15.56
N GLU A 483 -14.33 19.34 15.95
CA GLU A 483 -13.61 18.84 17.13
C GLU A 483 -12.15 18.52 16.78
N ASP A 484 -11.22 19.19 17.44
CA ASP A 484 -9.81 18.86 17.40
C ASP A 484 -9.59 17.43 17.92
N SER A 485 -8.64 16.69 17.56
CA SER A 485 -8.38 15.31 18.00
C SER A 485 -9.49 14.25 17.78
N ILE A 486 -10.64 14.62 17.24
CA ILE A 486 -11.72 13.65 16.93
C ILE A 486 -11.87 13.50 15.42
N PHE A 487 -11.81 12.26 14.96
CA PHE A 487 -12.25 11.88 13.62
C PHE A 487 -13.52 11.03 13.76
N ALA A 488 -14.64 11.52 13.26
CA ALA A 488 -15.92 10.82 13.38
C ALA A 488 -16.75 10.93 12.10
N TYR A 489 -17.49 9.86 11.81
CA TYR A 489 -18.35 9.80 10.64
C TYR A 489 -19.53 8.87 10.85
N LYS A 490 -20.59 9.11 10.08
CA LYS A 490 -21.75 8.22 9.99
C LYS A 490 -21.68 7.40 8.72
N ARG A 491 -22.14 6.14 8.81
CA ARG A 491 -22.45 5.29 7.68
C ARG A 491 -23.93 4.94 7.73
N SER A 492 -24.62 4.98 6.63
CA SER A 492 -26.04 4.63 6.63
C SER A 492 -26.48 3.95 5.35
N ASN A 493 -27.46 3.05 5.49
CA ASN A 493 -28.22 2.48 4.41
C ASN A 493 -29.72 2.57 4.73
N GLU A 494 -30.59 1.91 4.01
CA GLU A 494 -32.05 1.98 4.21
C GLU A 494 -32.50 1.59 5.63
N THR A 495 -31.85 0.61 6.26
CA THR A 495 -32.30 -0.02 7.51
C THR A 495 -31.45 0.32 8.72
N THR A 496 -30.21 0.75 8.54
CA THR A 496 -29.21 0.86 9.61
C THR A 496 -28.44 2.15 9.51
N SER A 497 -28.15 2.77 10.66
CA SER A 497 -27.18 3.85 10.81
C SER A 497 -26.07 3.41 11.76
N LEU A 498 -24.84 3.76 11.42
CA LEU A 498 -23.65 3.53 12.20
C LEU A 498 -22.96 4.87 12.46
N LEU A 499 -22.47 5.11 13.67
CA LEU A 499 -21.65 6.25 14.05
C LEU A 499 -20.31 5.72 14.57
N SER A 500 -19.22 6.04 13.89
CA SER A 500 -17.87 5.68 14.31
C SER A 500 -17.14 6.93 14.78
N ILE A 501 -16.55 6.87 15.98
CA ILE A 501 -15.86 7.97 16.65
C ILE A 501 -14.48 7.51 17.04
N HIS A 502 -13.46 8.26 16.65
CA HIS A 502 -12.05 7.94 16.85
C HIS A 502 -11.35 9.14 17.49
N HIS A 503 -10.90 8.98 18.71
CA HIS A 503 -10.20 10.01 19.47
C HIS A 503 -8.69 9.84 19.38
N PHE A 504 -8.03 10.69 18.61
CA PHE A 504 -6.57 10.67 18.39
C PHE A 504 -5.78 11.43 19.47
N GLY A 505 -6.45 11.96 20.50
CA GLY A 505 -5.80 12.69 21.57
C GLY A 505 -5.31 11.81 22.71
N SER A 506 -4.28 12.28 23.41
CA SER A 506 -3.71 11.64 24.61
C SER A 506 -4.38 12.05 25.93
N GLU A 507 -5.33 12.99 25.88
CA GLU A 507 -6.09 13.46 27.02
C GLU A 507 -7.57 13.10 26.88
N LYS A 508 -8.32 13.05 27.98
CA LYS A 508 -9.75 12.80 27.91
C LYS A 508 -10.50 13.94 27.21
N LYS A 509 -11.48 13.59 26.40
CA LYS A 509 -12.28 14.54 25.63
C LYS A 509 -13.79 14.30 25.84
N LYS A 510 -14.53 15.37 26.12
CA LYS A 510 -16.00 15.32 26.21
C LYS A 510 -16.62 15.73 24.88
N ILE A 511 -17.60 14.96 24.43
CA ILE A 511 -18.39 15.23 23.22
C ILE A 511 -19.89 15.08 23.51
N GLN A 512 -20.72 15.70 22.66
CA GLN A 512 -22.16 15.50 22.68
C GLN A 512 -22.56 14.49 21.61
N LEU A 513 -23.28 13.42 22.00
CA LEU A 513 -23.83 12.45 21.06
C LEU A 513 -25.14 12.97 20.44
N PRO A 514 -25.39 12.69 19.16
CA PRO A 514 -26.67 12.97 18.54
C PRO A 514 -27.78 12.12 19.20
N THR A 515 -28.96 12.70 19.37
CA THR A 515 -30.09 12.06 20.06
C THR A 515 -30.49 10.72 19.44
N GLU A 516 -30.29 10.58 18.14
CA GLU A 516 -30.57 9.35 17.42
C GLU A 516 -29.73 8.14 17.89
N PHE A 517 -28.51 8.37 18.45
CA PHE A 517 -27.63 7.32 18.93
C PHE A 517 -27.66 7.08 20.45
N LEU A 518 -28.52 7.77 21.21
CA LEU A 518 -28.60 7.60 22.67
C LEU A 518 -29.05 6.19 23.11
N ASN A 519 -29.76 5.47 22.25
CA ASN A 519 -30.20 4.09 22.48
C ASN A 519 -29.52 3.10 21.52
N ALA A 520 -28.43 3.50 20.90
CA ALA A 520 -27.69 2.66 19.97
C ALA A 520 -26.93 1.55 20.71
N GLU A 521 -26.75 0.43 20.04
CA GLU A 521 -25.89 -0.66 20.49
C GLU A 521 -24.41 -0.27 20.30
N VAL A 522 -23.58 -0.60 21.28
CA VAL A 522 -22.12 -0.52 21.14
C VAL A 522 -21.66 -1.71 20.31
N LEU A 523 -21.39 -1.47 19.01
CA LEU A 523 -20.93 -2.49 18.08
C LEU A 523 -19.46 -2.86 18.36
N LEU A 524 -18.63 -1.83 18.60
CA LEU A 524 -17.20 -1.99 18.90
C LEU A 524 -16.70 -0.86 19.79
N SER A 525 -15.83 -1.20 20.73
CA SER A 525 -15.00 -0.26 21.48
C SER A 525 -13.68 -0.93 21.87
N ASN A 526 -12.58 -0.17 21.91
CA ASN A 526 -11.29 -0.63 22.44
C ASN A 526 -11.13 -0.34 23.95
N TYR A 527 -12.18 0.20 24.59
CA TYR A 527 -12.35 0.31 26.04
C TYR A 527 -13.60 -0.43 26.47
N GLU A 528 -13.67 -0.84 27.74
CA GLU A 528 -14.89 -1.40 28.30
C GLU A 528 -15.95 -0.30 28.46
N ARG A 529 -17.02 -0.33 27.63
CA ARG A 529 -18.16 0.57 27.72
C ARG A 529 -19.45 -0.17 27.97
N GLN A 530 -20.09 0.17 29.08
CA GLN A 530 -21.37 -0.44 29.47
C GLN A 530 -22.58 0.46 29.19
N ARG A 531 -22.38 1.78 29.07
CA ARG A 531 -23.47 2.74 28.88
C ARG A 531 -23.08 3.90 27.95
N ILE A 532 -24.05 4.34 27.18
CA ILE A 532 -23.98 5.52 26.34
C ILE A 532 -24.83 6.61 26.97
N SER A 533 -24.31 7.81 27.10
CA SER A 533 -25.01 9.01 27.59
C SER A 533 -24.94 10.13 26.55
N SER A 534 -25.80 11.13 26.67
CA SER A 534 -25.79 12.28 25.77
C SER A 534 -24.47 13.06 25.82
N GLU A 535 -23.87 13.21 26.99
CA GLU A 535 -22.51 13.67 27.18
C GLU A 535 -21.61 12.44 27.34
N LEU A 536 -20.65 12.27 26.45
CA LEU A 536 -19.73 11.15 26.41
C LEU A 536 -18.30 11.63 26.65
N GLU A 537 -17.64 11.12 27.69
CA GLU A 537 -16.21 11.32 27.92
C GLU A 537 -15.42 10.19 27.23
N LEU A 538 -14.62 10.54 26.22
CA LEU A 538 -13.71 9.63 25.54
C LEU A 538 -12.38 9.57 26.26
N ALA A 539 -11.82 8.39 26.38
CA ALA A 539 -10.47 8.14 26.90
C ALA A 539 -9.40 8.41 25.81
N PRO A 540 -8.10 8.49 26.18
CA PRO A 540 -7.03 8.61 25.21
C PRO A 540 -7.03 7.45 24.19
N TYR A 541 -6.91 7.80 22.92
CA TYR A 541 -6.89 6.84 21.79
C TYR A 541 -8.09 5.87 21.77
N GLU A 542 -9.25 6.35 22.23
CA GLU A 542 -10.47 5.56 22.20
C GLU A 542 -11.10 5.52 20.82
N THR A 543 -11.50 4.31 20.38
CA THR A 543 -12.42 4.12 19.27
C THR A 543 -13.74 3.54 19.77
N LEU A 544 -14.84 4.12 19.29
CA LEU A 544 -16.20 3.71 19.63
C LEU A 544 -17.06 3.71 18.39
N THR A 545 -17.68 2.58 18.09
CA THR A 545 -18.65 2.45 17.00
C THR A 545 -20.00 2.05 17.53
N LEU A 546 -21.02 2.84 17.23
CA LEU A 546 -22.41 2.67 17.62
C LEU A 546 -23.25 2.27 16.42
N MET A 547 -24.20 1.36 16.62
CA MET A 547 -25.14 0.94 15.58
C MET A 547 -26.58 1.14 16.03
N GLN A 548 -27.40 1.68 15.12
CA GLN A 548 -28.82 1.94 15.34
C GLN A 548 -29.63 1.46 14.15
N MET A 549 -30.66 0.65 14.42
CA MET A 549 -31.67 0.32 13.42
C MET A 549 -32.55 1.55 13.15
N LYS A 550 -32.76 1.91 11.91
CA LYS A 550 -33.69 2.97 11.53
C LYS A 550 -35.12 2.54 11.84
N LYS A 551 -35.91 3.45 12.41
CA LYS A 551 -37.34 3.21 12.57
C LYS A 551 -37.98 3.18 11.20
N ALA A 552 -38.78 2.14 10.94
CA ALA A 552 -39.56 2.00 9.72
C ALA A 552 -40.55 3.15 9.55
#